data_5c1f9ef3be605a8f20d1b15b358ebab5
#
_entry.id   5c1f9ef3be605a8f20d1b15b358ebab5
#
_cell.length_a   1.000
_cell.length_b   1.000
_cell.length_c   1.000
_cell.angle_alpha   90.00
_cell.angle_beta   90.00
_cell.angle_gamma   90.00
#
_symmetry.space_group_name_H-M   'P 1'
#
loop_
_entity.id
_entity.type
_entity.pdbx_description
1 polymer ?
#
loop_
_entity_poly.entity_id
_entity_poly.type
_entity_poly.pdbx_seq_one_letter_code
_entity_poly.pdbx_strand_id
1 'polypeptide(L)' 'VSGASIRNEIRRLRFEHGEMTQGELAEKIGVTRQTVNAIEQGKYSPSLEAAFRIALVFGVPLDQVFRYEGGLR' A
#
# COMPACT_ATOMS: atom_id res chain seq x y z
N VAL A 1 16.01 -7.61 -10.65
CA VAL A 1 15.21 -7.92 -9.48
C VAL A 1 13.77 -7.65 -9.80
N SER A 2 12.95 -8.61 -9.58
CA SER A 2 11.54 -8.42 -9.82
C SER A 2 10.92 -7.60 -8.70
N GLY A 3 9.83 -6.92 -9.02
CA GLY A 3 9.09 -6.18 -8.02
C GLY A 3 8.34 -7.06 -7.06
N ALA A 4 8.46 -8.37 -7.19
CA ALA A 4 7.70 -9.29 -6.36
C ALA A 4 8.22 -9.37 -4.93
N SER A 5 9.30 -8.68 -4.63
CA SER A 5 9.88 -8.72 -3.28
C SER A 5 9.00 -8.05 -2.24
N ILE A 6 8.16 -7.12 -2.66
CA ILE A 6 7.34 -6.37 -1.71
C ILE A 6 5.90 -6.81 -1.84
N ARG A 7 5.34 -7.28 -0.73
CA ARG A 7 3.93 -7.66 -0.66
C ARG A 7 3.20 -6.63 0.18
N ASN A 8 1.91 -6.49 -0.07
CA ASN A 8 1.14 -5.52 0.70
C ASN A 8 -0.22 -6.09 1.10
N GLU A 9 -0.79 -5.48 2.12
CA GLU A 9 -2.10 -5.84 2.65
C GLU A 9 -3.10 -4.72 2.44
N ILE A 10 -2.87 -3.84 1.47
CA ILE A 10 -3.70 -2.65 1.31
C ILE A 10 -5.15 -3.02 1.06
N ARG A 11 -5.41 -3.99 0.19
CA ARG A 11 -6.77 -4.36 -0.13
C ARG A 11 -7.53 -4.86 1.09
N ARG A 12 -6.87 -5.71 1.90
CA ARG A 12 -7.48 -6.22 3.13
C ARG A 12 -7.74 -5.09 4.11
N LEU A 13 -6.77 -4.20 4.26
CA LEU A 13 -6.91 -3.08 5.18
C LEU A 13 -8.03 -2.14 4.75
N ARG A 14 -8.13 -1.88 3.45
CA ARG A 14 -9.24 -1.05 2.95
C ARG A 14 -10.59 -1.69 3.30
N PHE A 15 -10.68 -2.98 3.07
CA PHE A 15 -11.91 -3.70 3.31
C PHE A 15 -12.29 -3.63 4.80
N GLU A 16 -11.30 -3.79 5.67
CA GLU A 16 -11.52 -3.76 7.11
C GLU A 16 -11.84 -2.37 7.64
N HIS A 17 -11.58 -1.34 6.84
CA HIS A 17 -11.83 0.04 7.25
C HIS A 17 -13.06 0.60 6.53
N GLY A 18 -14.18 -0.11 6.64
CA GLY A 18 -15.44 0.36 6.08
C GLY A 18 -15.53 0.18 4.60
N GLU A 19 -14.84 -0.82 4.05
CA GLU A 19 -14.86 -1.09 2.62
C GLU A 19 -14.41 0.15 1.82
N MET A 20 -13.31 0.74 2.29
CA MET A 20 -12.75 1.92 1.65
C MET A 20 -12.38 1.61 0.19
N THR A 21 -12.77 2.49 -0.72
CA THR A 21 -12.43 2.31 -2.13
C THR A 21 -10.99 2.72 -2.40
N GLN A 22 -10.44 2.27 -3.54
CA GLN A 22 -9.12 2.72 -3.95
C GLN A 22 -9.09 4.23 -4.14
N GLY A 23 -10.19 4.80 -4.68
CA GLY A 23 -10.26 6.25 -4.86
C GLY A 23 -10.23 7.00 -3.55
N GLU A 24 -10.92 6.47 -2.54
CA GLU A 24 -10.91 7.12 -1.23
C GLU A 24 -9.52 7.10 -0.62
N LEU A 25 -8.83 5.97 -0.71
CA LEU A 25 -7.47 5.89 -0.21
C LEU A 25 -6.55 6.84 -0.97
N ALA A 26 -6.69 6.85 -2.31
CA ALA A 26 -5.87 7.72 -3.14
C ALA A 26 -6.02 9.18 -2.73
N GLU A 27 -7.26 9.60 -2.48
CA GLU A 27 -7.52 10.97 -2.07
C GLU A 27 -6.85 11.28 -0.73
N LYS A 28 -6.91 10.33 0.20
CA LYS A 28 -6.35 10.54 1.53
C LYS A 28 -4.83 10.66 1.51
N ILE A 29 -4.17 9.98 0.59
CA ILE A 29 -2.71 10.00 0.54
C ILE A 29 -2.16 10.88 -0.57
N GLY A 30 -3.05 11.52 -1.36
CA GLY A 30 -2.62 12.51 -2.34
C GLY A 30 -2.07 11.94 -3.63
N VAL A 31 -2.57 10.79 -4.06
CA VAL A 31 -2.18 10.18 -5.33
C VAL A 31 -3.42 9.86 -6.14
N THR A 32 -3.25 9.33 -7.34
CA THR A 32 -4.38 8.94 -8.16
C THR A 32 -4.84 7.53 -7.82
N ARG A 33 -6.08 7.23 -8.20
CA ARG A 33 -6.62 5.88 -8.01
C ARG A 33 -5.80 4.85 -8.76
N GLN A 34 -5.32 5.20 -9.95
CA GLN A 34 -4.48 4.30 -10.72
C GLN A 34 -3.20 3.95 -9.97
N THR A 35 -2.64 4.91 -9.27
CA THR A 35 -1.44 4.68 -8.47
C THR A 35 -1.72 3.67 -7.35
N VAL A 36 -2.84 3.83 -6.65
CA VAL A 36 -3.21 2.88 -5.60
C VAL A 36 -3.39 1.49 -6.19
N ASN A 37 -4.07 1.39 -7.33
CA ASN A 37 -4.29 0.10 -7.97
C ASN A 37 -2.95 -0.55 -8.34
N ALA A 38 -2.03 0.22 -8.89
CA ALA A 38 -0.73 -0.31 -9.29
C ALA A 38 0.08 -0.79 -8.08
N ILE A 39 -0.01 -0.05 -6.97
CA ILE A 39 0.66 -0.46 -5.74
C ILE A 39 0.08 -1.77 -5.23
N GLU A 40 -1.24 -1.88 -5.20
CA GLU A 40 -1.89 -3.10 -4.71
C GLU A 40 -1.51 -4.32 -5.54
N GLN A 41 -1.33 -4.13 -6.83
CA GLN A 41 -0.98 -5.22 -7.72
C GLN A 41 0.51 -5.54 -7.75
N GLY A 42 1.31 -4.78 -7.01
CA GLY A 42 2.75 -5.00 -6.98
C GLY A 42 3.47 -4.51 -8.21
N LYS A 43 2.82 -3.71 -9.04
CA LYS A 43 3.42 -3.18 -10.27
C LYS A 43 4.17 -1.88 -10.04
N TYR A 44 3.99 -1.27 -8.91
CA TYR A 44 4.58 0.02 -8.61
C TYR A 44 4.84 0.11 -7.12
N SER A 45 6.06 0.50 -6.77
CA SER A 45 6.42 0.67 -5.37
C SER A 45 6.16 2.12 -4.98
N PRO A 46 5.46 2.35 -3.87
CA PRO A 46 5.18 3.72 -3.44
C PRO A 46 6.46 4.39 -2.97
N SER A 47 6.46 5.72 -3.01
CA SER A 47 7.52 6.46 -2.34
C SER A 47 7.44 6.15 -0.85
N LEU A 48 8.54 6.41 -0.15
CA LEU A 48 8.55 6.18 1.29
C LEU A 48 7.48 7.03 1.98
N GLU A 49 7.31 8.27 1.54
CA GLU A 49 6.30 9.13 2.12
C GLU A 49 4.90 8.57 1.89
N ALA A 50 4.60 8.13 0.67
CA ALA A 50 3.30 7.55 0.39
C ALA A 50 3.06 6.30 1.22
N ALA A 51 4.10 5.48 1.40
CA ALA A 51 3.98 4.27 2.20
C ALA A 51 3.62 4.60 3.65
N PHE A 52 4.28 5.61 4.23
CA PHE A 52 3.96 6.02 5.59
C PHE A 52 2.55 6.62 5.68
N ARG A 53 2.13 7.35 4.66
CA ARG A 53 0.78 7.91 4.66
C ARG A 53 -0.28 6.81 4.64
N ILE A 54 -0.04 5.77 3.86
CA ILE A 54 -0.96 4.62 3.83
C ILE A 54 -1.07 4.01 5.22
N ALA A 55 0.07 3.79 5.87
CA ALA A 55 0.07 3.21 7.22
C ALA A 55 -0.70 4.11 8.19
N LEU A 56 -0.53 5.42 8.07
CA LEU A 56 -1.23 6.36 8.95
C LEU A 56 -2.74 6.32 8.72
N VAL A 57 -3.16 6.21 7.46
CA VAL A 57 -4.60 6.14 7.15
C VAL A 57 -5.24 4.95 7.85
N PHE A 58 -4.55 3.83 7.88
CA PHE A 58 -5.10 2.63 8.51
C PHE A 58 -4.76 2.51 9.98
N GLY A 59 -3.92 3.40 10.50
CA GLY A 59 -3.58 3.39 11.92
C GLY A 59 -2.76 2.17 12.33
N VAL A 60 -1.93 1.67 11.45
CA VAL A 60 -1.10 0.50 11.71
C VAL A 60 0.35 0.82 11.39
N PRO A 61 1.29 0.03 11.94
CA PRO A 61 2.69 0.21 11.58
C PRO A 61 2.93 -0.11 10.12
N LEU A 62 4.01 0.43 9.57
CA LEU A 62 4.34 0.23 8.16
C LEU A 62 4.47 -1.25 7.81
N ASP A 63 5.03 -2.05 8.69
CA ASP A 63 5.24 -3.47 8.42
C ASP A 63 3.94 -4.27 8.48
N GLN A 64 2.84 -3.66 8.88
CA GLN A 64 1.53 -4.28 8.75
C GLN A 64 0.93 -4.02 7.38
N VAL A 65 1.44 -3.03 6.66
CA VAL A 65 0.97 -2.71 5.31
C VAL A 65 1.84 -3.39 4.26
N PHE A 66 3.15 -3.31 4.42
CA PHE A 66 4.09 -3.81 3.44
C PHE A 66 5.03 -4.82 4.07
N ARG A 67 5.39 -5.84 3.31
CA ARG A 67 6.36 -6.84 3.73
C ARG A 67 7.37 -7.03 2.63
N TYR A 68 8.61 -7.23 3.02
CA TYR A 68 9.66 -7.54 2.09
C TYR A 68 9.93 -9.05 2.16
N GLU A 69 9.68 -9.74 1.07
CA GLU A 69 9.91 -11.18 1.00
C GLU A 69 11.18 -11.45 0.23
N GLY A 70 11.83 -12.54 0.54
CA GLY A 70 13.05 -12.92 -0.12
C GLY A 70 14.30 -12.53 0.63
N GLY A 71 14.20 -11.59 1.53
CA GLY A 71 15.33 -11.18 2.35
C GLY A 71 16.46 -10.58 1.55
N LEU A 72 17.47 -10.17 2.27
CA LEU A 72 18.68 -9.62 1.67
C LEU A 72 19.72 -10.73 1.56
N ARG A 73 20.41 -10.76 0.40
CA ARG A 73 21.41 -11.80 0.16
C ARG A 73 22.69 -11.19 -0.33
#